data_8ce8101018d6196838d408f35a34dffd
#
_entry.id   8ce8101018d6196838d408f35a34dffd
#
_cell.length_a   1.000
_cell.length_b   1.000
_cell.length_c   1.000
_cell.angle_alpha   90.00
_cell.angle_beta   90.00
_cell.angle_gamma   90.00
#
_symmetry.space_group_name_H-M   'P 1'
#
loop_
_entity.id
_entity.type
_entity.pdbx_description
1 polymer ?
#
loop_
_entity_poly.entity_id
_entity_poly.type
_entity_poly.pdbx_seq_one_letter_code
_entity_poly.pdbx_strand_id
1 'polypeptide(L)'
;SSISDLICKGVKPKYYFISASGDRKSFSKSNLKKISKSLKQEQKKFNISLSGGDTILSKKLSFTITSIGFSNKIVFRNKAKLYDDIYVTGNLGDSYAGLLVLKKNISVDTREKKYFIDKYFLPNIQLGLSKKLVNFANTSIDISDGLLTDLDKLINKQKLSYKLYLDKIPISNNLKKLILLKRLKKKFIYISR
;
A
#
# COMPACT_ATOMS: atom_id res chain seq x y z
N SER A 1 3.37 -1.78 -1.13
CA SER A 1 4.66 -2.20 -0.59
C SER A 1 4.82 -3.72 -0.65
N SER A 2 6.04 -4.24 -0.61
CA SER A 2 6.34 -5.67 -0.78
C SER A 2 5.57 -6.61 0.17
N ILE A 3 5.14 -6.14 1.34
CA ILE A 3 4.30 -6.89 2.28
C ILE A 3 2.84 -6.93 1.81
N SER A 4 2.29 -5.83 1.31
CA SER A 4 0.91 -5.81 0.80
C SER A 4 0.74 -6.72 -0.41
N ASP A 5 1.76 -6.80 -1.27
CA ASP A 5 1.80 -7.72 -2.40
C ASP A 5 1.68 -9.19 -2.00
N LEU A 6 2.28 -9.58 -0.89
CA LEU A 6 2.15 -10.94 -0.35
C LEU A 6 0.77 -11.18 0.27
N ILE A 7 0.30 -10.22 1.10
CA ILE A 7 -0.95 -10.36 1.84
C ILE A 7 -2.16 -10.43 0.90
N CYS A 8 -2.19 -9.61 -0.16
CA CYS A 8 -3.26 -9.65 -1.15
C CYS A 8 -3.29 -10.97 -1.94
N LYS A 9 -2.26 -11.79 -1.88
CA LYS A 9 -2.23 -13.16 -2.45
C LYS A 9 -2.61 -14.25 -1.46
N GLY A 10 -2.99 -13.89 -0.24
CA GLY A 10 -3.22 -14.86 0.83
C GLY A 10 -1.94 -15.44 1.42
N VAL A 11 -0.80 -14.83 1.15
CA VAL A 11 0.52 -15.30 1.59
C VAL A 11 0.87 -14.64 2.92
N LYS A 12 1.37 -15.43 3.89
CA LYS A 12 1.91 -14.91 5.14
C LYS A 12 3.37 -14.50 4.93
N PRO A 13 3.73 -13.21 5.04
CA PRO A 13 5.12 -12.78 4.99
C PRO A 13 5.92 -13.44 6.11
N LYS A 14 7.18 -13.79 5.86
CA LYS A 14 8.04 -14.40 6.86
C LYS A 14 9.45 -13.81 6.89
N TYR A 15 10.05 -13.62 5.73
CA TYR A 15 11.40 -13.11 5.60
C TYR A 15 11.46 -11.90 4.69
N TYR A 16 12.46 -11.05 4.91
CA TYR A 16 12.81 -10.02 3.94
C TYR A 16 14.32 -9.83 3.85
N PHE A 17 14.76 -9.34 2.70
CA PHE A 17 16.12 -8.94 2.41
C PHE A 17 16.11 -7.44 2.11
N ILE A 18 17.21 -6.76 2.48
CA ILE A 18 17.33 -5.34 2.22
C ILE A 18 18.70 -5.03 1.64
N SER A 19 18.73 -4.48 0.42
CA SER A 19 19.92 -3.89 -0.16
C SER A 19 19.83 -2.37 -0.02
N ALA A 20 20.86 -1.76 0.53
CA ALA A 20 20.94 -0.33 0.75
C ALA A 20 22.11 0.27 -0.05
N SER A 21 21.89 1.39 -0.70
CA SER A 21 22.97 2.18 -1.30
C SER A 21 22.92 3.62 -0.80
N GLY A 22 24.09 4.24 -0.66
CA GLY A 22 24.19 5.63 -0.18
C GLY A 22 25.63 6.06 0.08
N ASP A 23 25.80 7.32 0.42
CA ASP A 23 27.09 7.87 0.80
C ASP A 23 27.39 7.64 2.30
N ARG A 24 28.61 7.97 2.74
CA ARG A 24 29.02 7.85 4.15
C ARG A 24 28.15 8.69 5.09
N LYS A 25 27.63 9.84 4.63
CA LYS A 25 26.74 10.70 5.42
C LYS A 25 25.37 10.04 5.63
N SER A 26 24.83 9.43 4.59
CA SER A 26 23.57 8.66 4.66
C SER A 26 23.69 7.50 5.64
N PHE A 27 24.83 6.83 5.70
CA PHE A 27 25.11 5.71 6.61
C PHE A 27 25.89 6.13 7.88
N SER A 28 25.74 7.37 8.32
CA SER A 28 26.27 7.79 9.62
C SER A 28 25.68 6.96 10.77
N LYS A 29 26.42 6.80 11.87
CA LYS A 29 26.00 6.05 13.06
C LYS A 29 24.60 6.43 13.53
N SER A 30 24.26 7.73 13.50
CA SER A 30 22.94 8.25 13.87
C SER A 30 21.85 7.74 12.91
N ASN A 31 22.07 7.80 11.61
CA ASN A 31 21.11 7.36 10.60
C ASN A 31 20.93 5.84 10.64
N LEU A 32 22.02 5.07 10.76
CA LEU A 32 21.93 3.61 10.92
C LEU A 32 21.13 3.20 12.16
N LYS A 33 21.30 3.92 13.28
CA LYS A 33 20.47 3.69 14.48
C LYS A 33 18.98 3.92 14.21
N LYS A 34 18.62 4.98 13.47
CA LYS A 34 17.22 5.27 13.10
C LYS A 34 16.66 4.20 12.16
N ILE A 35 17.43 3.81 11.14
CA ILE A 35 17.06 2.75 10.18
C ILE A 35 16.83 1.43 10.92
N SER A 36 17.78 1.01 11.75
CA SER A 36 17.68 -0.23 12.55
C SER A 36 16.47 -0.22 13.48
N LYS A 37 16.19 0.91 14.14
CA LYS A 37 14.99 1.05 15.00
C LYS A 37 13.72 0.88 14.19
N SER A 38 13.61 1.54 13.02
CA SER A 38 12.45 1.43 12.15
C SER A 38 12.25 0.00 11.64
N LEU A 39 13.32 -0.65 11.18
CA LEU A 39 13.25 -2.04 10.73
C LEU A 39 12.80 -2.99 11.85
N LYS A 40 13.31 -2.82 13.08
CA LYS A 40 12.87 -3.61 14.25
C LYS A 40 11.37 -3.42 14.55
N GLN A 41 10.86 -2.20 14.42
CA GLN A 41 9.44 -1.92 14.61
C GLN A 41 8.57 -2.64 13.56
N GLU A 42 8.98 -2.58 12.28
CA GLU A 42 8.28 -3.27 11.20
C GLU A 42 8.37 -4.80 11.34
N GLN A 43 9.53 -5.34 11.74
CA GLN A 43 9.68 -6.77 12.02
C GLN A 43 8.69 -7.23 13.09
N LYS A 44 8.57 -6.48 14.19
CA LYS A 44 7.61 -6.79 15.26
C LYS A 44 6.17 -6.68 14.78
N LYS A 45 5.84 -5.60 14.05
CA LYS A 45 4.48 -5.32 13.56
C LYS A 45 3.99 -6.40 12.60
N PHE A 46 4.83 -6.86 11.67
CA PHE A 46 4.47 -7.80 10.62
C PHE A 46 4.87 -9.24 10.94
N ASN A 47 5.54 -9.47 12.07
CA ASN A 47 6.10 -10.77 12.46
C ASN A 47 6.96 -11.38 11.34
N ILE A 48 7.90 -10.59 10.84
CA ILE A 48 8.85 -10.93 9.78
C ILE A 48 10.29 -10.80 10.28
N SER A 49 11.21 -11.51 9.65
CA SER A 49 12.63 -11.49 10.02
C SER A 49 13.49 -10.98 8.87
N LEU A 50 14.46 -10.13 9.19
CA LEU A 50 15.53 -9.77 8.25
C LEU A 50 16.45 -10.99 8.08
N SER A 51 16.60 -11.46 6.83
CA SER A 51 17.34 -12.69 6.53
C SER A 51 18.62 -12.43 5.75
N GLY A 52 18.91 -11.18 5.41
CA GLY A 52 20.13 -10.80 4.74
C GLY A 52 19.97 -9.49 3.97
N GLY A 53 21.05 -9.12 3.29
CA GLY A 53 21.10 -7.92 2.47
C GLY A 53 22.51 -7.49 2.19
N ASP A 54 22.64 -6.32 1.57
CA ASP A 54 23.93 -5.75 1.23
C ASP A 54 23.93 -4.23 1.37
N THR A 55 25.12 -3.63 1.50
CA THR A 55 25.29 -2.18 1.57
C THR A 55 26.37 -1.73 0.60
N ILE A 56 25.99 -0.85 -0.32
CA ILE A 56 26.85 -0.38 -1.40
C ILE A 56 27.07 1.14 -1.26
N LEU A 57 28.31 1.60 -1.44
CA LEU A 57 28.60 3.02 -1.50
C LEU A 57 28.10 3.62 -2.82
N SER A 58 27.31 4.68 -2.74
CA SER A 58 26.69 5.37 -3.87
C SER A 58 26.44 6.83 -3.53
N LYS A 59 26.31 7.68 -4.55
CA LYS A 59 25.95 9.10 -4.35
C LYS A 59 24.50 9.29 -3.88
N LYS A 60 23.61 8.35 -4.16
CA LYS A 60 22.17 8.46 -3.88
C LYS A 60 21.73 7.41 -2.86
N LEU A 61 21.04 7.84 -1.80
CA LEU A 61 20.42 6.92 -0.86
C LEU A 61 19.26 6.19 -1.52
N SER A 62 19.31 4.86 -1.50
CA SER A 62 18.25 4.00 -2.01
C SER A 62 18.14 2.73 -1.16
N PHE A 63 16.95 2.18 -1.10
CA PHE A 63 16.67 0.89 -0.45
C PHE A 63 15.88 0.01 -1.40
N THR A 64 16.31 -1.22 -1.56
CA THR A 64 15.57 -2.27 -2.25
C THR A 64 15.20 -3.35 -1.24
N ILE A 65 13.90 -3.66 -1.15
CA ILE A 65 13.37 -4.63 -0.21
C ILE A 65 12.73 -5.78 -0.99
N THR A 66 13.19 -7.00 -0.73
CA THR A 66 12.60 -8.23 -1.24
C THR A 66 11.95 -8.97 -0.08
N SER A 67 10.65 -9.24 -0.17
CA SER A 67 9.90 -9.98 0.85
C SER A 67 9.53 -11.36 0.38
N ILE A 68 9.66 -12.35 1.26
CA ILE A 68 9.31 -13.75 1.02
C ILE A 68 8.26 -14.19 2.03
N GLY A 69 7.28 -14.92 1.54
CA GLY A 69 6.23 -15.51 2.36
C GLY A 69 5.84 -16.88 1.87
N PHE A 70 5.03 -17.58 2.65
CA PHE A 70 4.61 -18.96 2.38
C PHE A 70 3.10 -19.08 2.51
N SER A 71 2.51 -19.89 1.65
CA SER A 71 1.10 -20.27 1.70
C SER A 71 0.88 -21.58 0.97
N ASN A 72 -0.03 -22.40 1.47
CA ASN A 72 -0.45 -23.63 0.78
C ASN A 72 -1.39 -23.34 -0.40
N LYS A 73 -2.03 -22.15 -0.41
CA LYS A 73 -2.95 -21.71 -1.46
C LYS A 73 -2.73 -20.23 -1.73
N ILE A 74 -2.66 -19.87 -3.00
CA ILE A 74 -2.39 -18.52 -3.45
C ILE A 74 -3.56 -18.01 -4.31
N VAL A 75 -3.99 -16.77 -4.08
CA VAL A 75 -4.97 -16.09 -4.90
C VAL A 75 -4.23 -15.30 -6.00
N PHE A 76 -4.44 -15.69 -7.24
CA PHE A 76 -3.80 -15.07 -8.40
C PHE A 76 -4.64 -13.94 -8.98
N ARG A 77 -3.99 -13.03 -9.72
CA ARG A 77 -4.68 -12.12 -10.64
C ARG A 77 -5.24 -12.90 -11.83
N ASN A 78 -6.18 -12.29 -12.57
CA ASN A 78 -6.77 -12.87 -13.78
C ASN A 78 -7.47 -14.22 -13.53
N LYS A 79 -8.19 -14.32 -12.41
CA LYS A 79 -9.02 -15.47 -12.03
C LYS A 79 -10.44 -15.04 -11.63
N ALA A 80 -10.84 -13.81 -11.98
CA ALA A 80 -12.20 -13.33 -11.76
C ALA A 80 -13.20 -14.15 -12.58
N LYS A 81 -14.40 -14.31 -12.05
CA LYS A 81 -15.53 -14.95 -12.71
C LYS A 81 -16.59 -13.91 -13.07
N LEU A 82 -17.44 -14.25 -14.03
CA LEU A 82 -18.63 -13.43 -14.31
C LEU A 82 -19.47 -13.32 -13.03
N TYR A 83 -20.00 -12.12 -12.82
CA TYR A 83 -20.83 -11.75 -11.65
C TYR A 83 -20.11 -11.78 -10.31
N ASP A 84 -18.78 -11.84 -10.28
CA ASP A 84 -18.05 -11.64 -9.03
C ASP A 84 -18.29 -10.22 -8.49
N ASP A 85 -18.54 -10.11 -7.20
CA ASP A 85 -18.59 -8.83 -6.50
C ASP A 85 -17.18 -8.29 -6.25
N ILE A 86 -17.03 -6.97 -6.33
CA ILE A 86 -15.76 -6.28 -6.06
C ILE A 86 -15.76 -5.76 -4.62
N TYR A 87 -14.83 -6.27 -3.82
CA TYR A 87 -14.62 -5.82 -2.45
C TYR A 87 -13.31 -5.05 -2.33
N VAL A 88 -13.30 -4.05 -1.47
CA VAL A 88 -12.10 -3.32 -1.08
C VAL A 88 -12.00 -3.23 0.43
N THR A 89 -10.79 -3.28 0.95
CA THR A 89 -10.52 -3.13 2.39
C THR A 89 -10.11 -1.71 2.74
N GLY A 90 -10.67 -1.18 3.83
CA GLY A 90 -10.36 0.17 4.29
C GLY A 90 -11.00 1.28 3.45
N ASN A 91 -10.48 2.49 3.59
CA ASN A 91 -10.93 3.68 2.87
C ASN A 91 -9.94 4.05 1.77
N LEU A 92 -10.46 4.53 0.65
CA LEU A 92 -9.65 4.97 -0.49
C LEU A 92 -9.47 6.49 -0.53
N GLY A 93 -8.38 6.94 -1.15
CA GLY A 93 -8.10 8.34 -1.43
C GLY A 93 -7.35 9.10 -0.33
N ASP A 94 -7.30 8.62 0.91
CA ASP A 94 -6.59 9.30 2.00
C ASP A 94 -5.09 9.47 1.72
N SER A 95 -4.45 8.45 1.14
CA SER A 95 -3.03 8.49 0.77
C SER A 95 -2.76 9.54 -0.30
N TYR A 96 -3.63 9.63 -1.30
CA TYR A 96 -3.52 10.66 -2.33
C TYR A 96 -3.72 12.08 -1.76
N ALA A 97 -4.71 12.27 -0.87
CA ALA A 97 -4.87 13.53 -0.16
C ALA A 97 -3.60 13.89 0.62
N GLY A 98 -2.93 12.92 1.25
CA GLY A 98 -1.64 13.09 1.92
C GLY A 98 -0.54 13.58 0.98
N LEU A 99 -0.45 13.02 -0.22
CA LEU A 99 0.49 13.48 -1.25
C LEU A 99 0.20 14.92 -1.67
N LEU A 100 -1.08 15.30 -1.86
CA LEU A 100 -1.46 16.67 -2.21
C LEU A 100 -1.12 17.67 -1.10
N VAL A 101 -1.31 17.28 0.16
CA VAL A 101 -0.89 18.08 1.33
C VAL A 101 0.63 18.25 1.35
N LEU A 102 1.41 17.20 1.12
CA LEU A 102 2.88 17.28 1.06
C LEU A 102 3.37 18.18 -0.07
N LYS A 103 2.72 18.13 -1.23
CA LYS A 103 3.00 18.98 -2.39
C LYS A 103 2.45 20.42 -2.23
N LYS A 104 1.80 20.74 -1.10
CA LYS A 104 1.13 22.02 -0.85
C LYS A 104 0.04 22.37 -1.88
N ASN A 105 -0.54 21.38 -2.55
CA ASN A 105 -1.61 21.57 -3.53
C ASN A 105 -2.97 21.79 -2.86
N ILE A 106 -3.12 21.37 -1.61
CA ILE A 106 -4.30 21.60 -0.77
C ILE A 106 -3.85 22.07 0.60
N SER A 107 -4.61 23.01 1.19
CA SER A 107 -4.44 23.47 2.56
C SER A 107 -5.46 22.81 3.47
N VAL A 108 -5.00 22.31 4.60
CA VAL A 108 -5.78 21.63 5.64
C VAL A 108 -5.29 22.08 7.01
N ASP A 109 -6.09 21.89 8.05
CA ASP A 109 -5.65 22.16 9.41
C ASP A 109 -4.54 21.20 9.88
N THR A 110 -3.93 21.49 11.04
CA THR A 110 -2.80 20.73 11.57
C THR A 110 -3.17 19.24 11.86
N ARG A 111 -4.39 18.98 12.33
CA ARG A 111 -4.87 17.64 12.65
C ARG A 111 -5.11 16.83 11.38
N GLU A 112 -5.78 17.42 10.40
CA GLU A 112 -6.02 16.82 9.09
C GLU A 112 -4.70 16.58 8.34
N LYS A 113 -3.76 17.54 8.41
CA LYS A 113 -2.42 17.41 7.83
C LYS A 113 -1.70 16.18 8.36
N LYS A 114 -1.66 16.00 9.68
CA LYS A 114 -1.04 14.83 10.31
C LYS A 114 -1.74 13.55 9.83
N TYR A 115 -3.08 13.50 9.88
CA TYR A 115 -3.85 12.34 9.47
C TYR A 115 -3.52 11.88 8.04
N PHE A 116 -3.61 12.78 7.05
CA PHE A 116 -3.39 12.44 5.66
C PHE A 116 -1.93 12.09 5.35
N ILE A 117 -0.97 12.79 5.95
CA ILE A 117 0.46 12.48 5.80
C ILE A 117 0.78 11.10 6.39
N ASP A 118 0.22 10.75 7.54
CA ASP A 118 0.38 9.42 8.13
C ASP A 118 -0.21 8.33 7.21
N LYS A 119 -1.36 8.57 6.57
CA LYS A 119 -1.93 7.64 5.58
C LYS A 119 -1.08 7.45 4.32
N TYR A 120 -0.37 8.49 3.91
CA TYR A 120 0.55 8.41 2.78
C TYR A 120 1.81 7.59 3.09
N PHE A 121 2.45 7.85 4.23
CA PHE A 121 3.70 7.16 4.58
C PHE A 121 3.48 5.79 5.23
N LEU A 122 2.39 5.61 5.96
CA LEU A 122 2.11 4.43 6.76
C LEU A 122 0.72 3.86 6.42
N PRO A 123 0.51 3.36 5.20
CA PRO A 123 -0.77 2.78 4.82
C PRO A 123 -1.10 1.58 5.71
N ASN A 124 -2.39 1.42 6.03
CA ASN A 124 -2.84 0.32 6.88
C ASN A 124 -2.92 -0.97 6.07
N ILE A 125 -2.05 -1.92 6.37
CA ILE A 125 -2.01 -3.23 5.73
C ILE A 125 -2.86 -4.23 6.52
N GLN A 126 -3.79 -4.90 5.86
CA GLN A 126 -4.76 -5.82 6.46
C GLN A 126 -4.17 -7.23 6.68
N LEU A 127 -3.29 -7.37 7.69
CA LEU A 127 -2.57 -8.62 7.98
C LEU A 127 -3.50 -9.82 8.19
N GLY A 128 -4.62 -9.63 8.90
CA GLY A 128 -5.56 -10.70 9.20
C GLY A 128 -6.32 -11.23 7.99
N LEU A 129 -6.30 -10.51 6.87
CA LEU A 129 -7.02 -10.88 5.67
C LEU A 129 -6.35 -12.04 4.92
N SER A 130 -5.02 -12.14 4.96
CA SER A 130 -4.27 -13.15 4.17
C SER A 130 -4.77 -14.57 4.38
N LYS A 131 -5.05 -14.96 5.61
CA LYS A 131 -5.55 -16.30 5.92
C LYS A 131 -6.99 -16.56 5.45
N LYS A 132 -7.81 -15.51 5.40
CA LYS A 132 -9.24 -15.60 5.04
C LYS A 132 -9.45 -15.51 3.54
N LEU A 133 -8.62 -14.72 2.85
CA LEU A 133 -8.77 -14.39 1.44
C LEU A 133 -8.85 -15.63 0.54
N VAL A 134 -8.04 -16.65 0.81
CA VAL A 134 -7.96 -17.90 0.05
C VAL A 134 -9.24 -18.73 0.09
N ASN A 135 -10.15 -18.43 1.01
CA ASN A 135 -11.40 -19.17 1.19
C ASN A 135 -12.56 -18.60 0.37
N PHE A 136 -12.49 -17.34 -0.04
CA PHE A 136 -13.62 -16.70 -0.73
C PHE A 136 -13.23 -15.93 -2.00
N ALA A 137 -11.99 -15.43 -2.11
CA ALA A 137 -11.62 -14.62 -3.26
C ALA A 137 -11.20 -15.45 -4.46
N ASN A 138 -11.82 -15.21 -5.62
CA ASN A 138 -11.40 -15.81 -6.88
C ASN A 138 -10.13 -15.17 -7.40
N THR A 139 -10.01 -13.83 -7.26
CA THR A 139 -8.85 -13.05 -7.69
C THR A 139 -8.59 -11.91 -6.71
N SER A 140 -7.36 -11.42 -6.65
CA SER A 140 -7.00 -10.36 -5.72
C SER A 140 -5.74 -9.61 -6.13
N ILE A 141 -5.69 -8.32 -5.76
CA ILE A 141 -4.55 -7.41 -5.94
C ILE A 141 -4.53 -6.41 -4.78
N ASP A 142 -3.38 -5.88 -4.42
CA ASP A 142 -3.32 -4.70 -3.55
C ASP A 142 -3.53 -3.41 -4.39
N ILE A 143 -4.02 -2.35 -3.74
CA ILE A 143 -4.20 -1.06 -4.38
C ILE A 143 -2.93 -0.23 -4.11
N SER A 144 -2.13 -0.04 -5.15
CA SER A 144 -0.87 0.70 -5.09
C SER A 144 -0.82 1.87 -6.05
N ASP A 145 -1.38 1.76 -7.25
CA ASP A 145 -1.37 2.80 -8.28
C ASP A 145 -2.73 3.52 -8.44
N GLY A 146 -3.73 3.04 -7.71
CA GLY A 146 -5.09 3.58 -7.70
C GLY A 146 -6.13 2.53 -8.07
N LEU A 147 -7.37 2.76 -7.62
CA LEU A 147 -8.45 1.78 -7.75
C LEU A 147 -8.65 1.32 -9.19
N LEU A 148 -8.79 2.23 -10.15
CA LEU A 148 -9.06 1.88 -11.55
C LEU A 148 -7.87 1.17 -12.19
N THR A 149 -6.67 1.72 -12.02
CA THR A 149 -5.44 1.14 -12.57
C THR A 149 -5.21 -0.28 -12.07
N ASP A 150 -5.42 -0.51 -10.78
CA ASP A 150 -5.18 -1.84 -10.19
C ASP A 150 -6.31 -2.82 -10.50
N LEU A 151 -7.56 -2.34 -10.67
CA LEU A 151 -8.65 -3.17 -11.22
C LEU A 151 -8.37 -3.60 -12.66
N ASP A 152 -7.88 -2.71 -13.50
CA ASP A 152 -7.47 -3.07 -14.87
C ASP A 152 -6.36 -4.14 -14.84
N LYS A 153 -5.37 -4.00 -13.98
CA LYS A 153 -4.32 -5.01 -13.79
C LYS A 153 -4.83 -6.33 -13.20
N LEU A 154 -5.92 -6.28 -12.43
CA LEU A 154 -6.51 -7.46 -11.82
C LEU A 154 -7.05 -8.43 -12.85
N ILE A 155 -7.61 -7.91 -13.95
CA ILE A 155 -8.29 -8.68 -15.00
C ILE A 155 -7.70 -8.49 -16.41
N ASN A 156 -6.53 -7.88 -16.56
CA ASN A 156 -5.94 -7.46 -17.85
C ASN A 156 -5.67 -8.60 -18.83
N LYS A 157 -5.70 -9.87 -18.40
CA LYS A 157 -5.57 -11.06 -19.25
C LYS A 157 -6.90 -11.80 -19.45
N GLN A 158 -8.01 -11.19 -19.06
CA GLN A 158 -9.34 -11.77 -19.18
C GLN A 158 -10.22 -10.89 -20.07
N LYS A 159 -11.14 -11.50 -20.80
CA LYS A 159 -12.19 -10.78 -21.58
C LYS A 159 -13.36 -10.42 -20.65
N LEU A 160 -13.06 -9.67 -19.59
CA LEU A 160 -14.04 -9.21 -18.59
C LEU A 160 -13.98 -7.69 -18.48
N SER A 161 -15.10 -7.10 -18.13
CA SER A 161 -15.23 -5.70 -17.72
C SER A 161 -15.80 -5.61 -16.30
N TYR A 162 -15.73 -4.43 -15.69
CA TYR A 162 -16.31 -4.20 -14.37
C TYR A 162 -17.19 -2.95 -14.37
N LYS A 163 -18.15 -2.92 -13.47
CA LYS A 163 -19.01 -1.78 -13.19
C LYS A 163 -18.79 -1.31 -11.76
N LEU A 164 -18.41 -0.05 -11.58
CA LEU A 164 -18.22 0.57 -10.27
C LEU A 164 -19.30 1.59 -9.98
N TYR A 165 -19.88 1.52 -8.79
CA TYR A 165 -20.79 2.51 -8.24
C TYR A 165 -19.98 3.46 -7.35
N LEU A 166 -19.74 4.69 -7.81
CA LEU A 166 -18.87 5.66 -7.15
C LEU A 166 -19.36 6.08 -5.75
N ASP A 167 -20.64 6.00 -5.50
CA ASP A 167 -21.27 6.27 -4.20
C ASP A 167 -21.01 5.15 -3.20
N LYS A 168 -20.75 3.94 -3.66
CA LYS A 168 -20.45 2.78 -2.82
C LYS A 168 -18.96 2.63 -2.48
N ILE A 169 -18.07 3.42 -3.09
CA ILE A 169 -16.64 3.37 -2.79
C ILE A 169 -16.39 3.94 -1.38
N PRO A 170 -15.78 3.17 -0.47
CA PRO A 170 -15.54 3.64 0.89
C PRO A 170 -14.48 4.74 0.94
N ILE A 171 -14.82 5.87 1.54
CA ILE A 171 -13.94 6.99 1.80
C ILE A 171 -14.04 7.43 3.27
N SER A 172 -12.95 7.93 3.83
CA SER A 172 -12.92 8.38 5.23
C SER A 172 -13.77 9.63 5.47
N ASN A 173 -14.20 9.85 6.71
CA ASN A 173 -14.92 11.08 7.10
C ASN A 173 -14.04 12.33 6.88
N ASN A 174 -12.73 12.24 7.10
CA ASN A 174 -11.81 13.34 6.82
C ASN A 174 -11.79 13.69 5.33
N LEU A 175 -11.77 12.67 4.46
CA LEU A 175 -11.80 12.90 3.01
C LEU A 175 -13.17 13.42 2.54
N LYS A 176 -14.28 12.95 3.12
CA LYS A 176 -15.61 13.48 2.86
C LYS A 176 -15.67 15.00 3.13
N LYS A 177 -15.10 15.45 4.25
CA LYS A 177 -15.01 16.89 4.57
C LYS A 177 -14.26 17.68 3.51
N LEU A 178 -13.10 17.20 3.04
CA LEU A 178 -12.34 17.89 1.99
C LEU A 178 -13.13 17.99 0.68
N ILE A 179 -13.89 16.97 0.32
CA ILE A 179 -14.74 16.97 -0.87
C ILE A 179 -15.87 17.98 -0.73
N LEU A 180 -16.57 17.98 0.41
CA LEU A 180 -17.66 18.90 0.71
C LEU A 180 -17.19 20.37 0.69
N LEU A 181 -16.01 20.64 1.21
CA LEU A 181 -15.39 21.97 1.17
C LEU A 181 -14.84 22.36 -0.21
N LYS A 182 -15.10 21.54 -1.25
CA LYS A 182 -14.58 21.72 -2.62
C LYS A 182 -13.06 21.83 -2.73
N ARG A 183 -12.32 21.44 -1.68
CA ARG A 183 -10.86 21.43 -1.67
C ARG A 183 -10.26 20.28 -2.48
N LEU A 184 -11.09 19.26 -2.78
CA LEU A 184 -10.70 18.12 -3.58
C LEU A 184 -11.88 17.66 -4.46
N LYS A 185 -11.63 17.44 -5.75
CA LYS A 185 -12.64 16.90 -6.65
C LYS A 185 -12.76 15.38 -6.48
N LYS A 186 -13.96 14.87 -6.27
CA LYS A 186 -14.25 13.45 -6.00
C LYS A 186 -13.64 12.51 -7.04
N LYS A 187 -13.63 12.88 -8.34
CA LYS A 187 -13.07 12.08 -9.42
C LYS A 187 -11.59 11.72 -9.26
N PHE A 188 -10.78 12.58 -8.63
CA PHE A 188 -9.35 12.32 -8.45
C PHE A 188 -9.03 11.24 -7.42
N ILE A 189 -9.98 10.92 -6.55
CA ILE A 189 -9.82 9.90 -5.50
C ILE A 189 -9.70 8.49 -6.10
N TYR A 190 -10.33 8.27 -7.25
CA TYR A 190 -10.46 6.95 -7.88
C TYR A 190 -9.39 6.68 -8.93
N ILE A 191 -8.79 7.73 -9.47
CA ILE A 191 -7.86 7.65 -10.61
C ILE A 191 -6.41 7.64 -10.12
N SER A 192 -6.13 8.20 -8.95
CA SER A 192 -4.76 8.45 -8.50
C SER A 192 -4.46 7.77 -7.17
N ARG A 193 -3.20 7.44 -7.10
CA ARG A 193 -2.50 6.89 -5.95
C ARG A 193 -2.50 7.86 -4.77
#